data_378ba0292a32751fc193b460fa1514b6
#
_entry.id   378ba0292a32751fc193b460fa1514b6
#
_cell.length_a   1.000
_cell.length_b   1.000
_cell.length_c   1.000
_cell.angle_alpha   90.00
_cell.angle_beta   90.00
_cell.angle_gamma   90.00
#
_symmetry.space_group_name_H-M   'P 1'
#
loop_
_entity.id
_entity.type
_entity.pdbx_description
1 polymer ?
#
loop_
_entity_poly.entity_id
_entity_poly.type
_entity_poly.pdbx_seq_one_letter_code
_entity_poly.pdbx_strand_id
1 'polypeptide(L)'
;MIKTYRPLLFPLACILGVTTTLTAVVRAEPSVKKKIVFVAGSPSHGPGEHEHRAGCMLLAEQLNKCGLPVEAVVTINGWPKENSIFDGASAVVIYADGGDGHPAMKHLDELKKMASSGVGIGCIHYGVEIPKGEPGNALLEVIGGYFESNWSVNPNWDASFKLPKHAVTQGVRDFTTYDEWYYHMRFREGMEGVTPILTDLPPTSSLTRADGPHEGNPEVRAAVLERKEPQHMMWVYQRPVKLGPGRGFGFTGGHNHKGWQHDDQRRVVLNSIVWIAGLDVPATGVPSKTPTDEEMAANLDPKGK
;
A
#
# COMPACT_ATOMS: atom_id res chain seq x y z
N MET A 1 -51.43 -83.65 -32.50
CA MET A 1 -51.37 -83.19 -31.10
C MET A 1 -50.52 -81.96 -31.03
N ILE A 2 -51.20 -80.76 -31.00
CA ILE A 2 -50.53 -79.46 -30.99
C ILE A 2 -50.63 -78.98 -29.52
N LYS A 3 -49.46 -78.79 -28.87
CA LYS A 3 -49.40 -78.16 -27.55
C LYS A 3 -49.25 -76.64 -27.65
N THR A 4 -50.27 -75.94 -27.19
CA THR A 4 -50.30 -74.48 -27.10
C THR A 4 -49.58 -74.06 -25.81
N TYR A 5 -48.56 -73.17 -25.99
CA TYR A 5 -47.90 -72.47 -24.84
C TYR A 5 -48.57 -71.16 -24.64
N ARG A 6 -49.00 -70.83 -23.39
CA ARG A 6 -49.47 -69.55 -22.95
C ARG A 6 -48.26 -68.73 -22.38
N PRO A 7 -48.07 -67.48 -22.73
CA PRO A 7 -47.07 -66.68 -22.04
C PRO A 7 -47.59 -66.12 -20.71
N LEU A 8 -46.75 -66.24 -19.65
CA LEU A 8 -46.96 -65.54 -18.39
C LEU A 8 -46.50 -64.08 -18.51
N LEU A 9 -47.41 -63.14 -18.28
CA LEU A 9 -47.14 -61.72 -18.14
C LEU A 9 -46.73 -61.45 -16.66
N PHE A 10 -45.49 -61.00 -16.44
CA PHE A 10 -45.06 -60.43 -15.18
C PHE A 10 -45.32 -58.91 -15.21
N PRO A 11 -45.88 -58.29 -14.16
CA PRO A 11 -45.97 -56.83 -14.09
C PRO A 11 -44.61 -56.21 -13.71
N LEU A 12 -44.16 -55.28 -14.54
CA LEU A 12 -42.94 -54.44 -14.32
C LEU A 12 -43.31 -53.37 -13.31
N ALA A 13 -42.91 -53.49 -12.06
CA ALA A 13 -43.03 -52.44 -11.07
C ALA A 13 -41.96 -51.35 -11.30
N CYS A 14 -42.35 -50.17 -11.81
CA CYS A 14 -41.51 -49.00 -11.85
C CYS A 14 -41.33 -48.44 -10.44
N ILE A 15 -40.12 -48.63 -9.87
CA ILE A 15 -39.71 -47.91 -8.65
C ILE A 15 -39.18 -46.56 -9.09
N LEU A 16 -39.96 -45.49 -8.88
CA LEU A 16 -39.48 -44.11 -8.96
C LEU A 16 -38.54 -43.84 -7.76
N GLY A 17 -37.26 -43.90 -7.97
CA GLY A 17 -36.28 -43.44 -6.99
C GLY A 17 -36.24 -41.92 -6.93
N VAL A 18 -36.77 -41.31 -5.89
CA VAL A 18 -36.62 -39.90 -5.57
C VAL A 18 -35.23 -39.69 -5.00
N THR A 19 -34.28 -39.24 -5.82
CA THR A 19 -32.97 -38.80 -5.37
C THR A 19 -33.08 -37.39 -4.79
N THR A 20 -33.17 -37.27 -3.48
CA THR A 20 -32.98 -36.01 -2.75
C THR A 20 -31.52 -35.64 -2.73
N THR A 21 -31.13 -34.68 -3.59
CA THR A 21 -29.82 -34.05 -3.52
C THR A 21 -29.76 -33.15 -2.28
N LEU A 22 -29.08 -33.62 -1.23
CA LEU A 22 -28.69 -32.75 -0.11
C LEU A 22 -27.61 -31.78 -0.62
N THR A 23 -27.98 -30.55 -0.91
CA THR A 23 -27.03 -29.45 -1.06
C THR A 23 -26.48 -29.09 0.32
N ALA A 24 -25.27 -29.55 0.61
CA ALA A 24 -24.53 -29.11 1.79
C ALA A 24 -24.24 -27.62 1.63
N VAL A 25 -24.92 -26.79 2.42
CA VAL A 25 -24.55 -25.38 2.58
C VAL A 25 -23.23 -25.37 3.35
N VAL A 26 -22.12 -25.25 2.62
CA VAL A 26 -20.81 -25.01 3.24
C VAL A 26 -20.86 -23.60 3.82
N ARG A 27 -21.11 -23.53 5.13
CA ARG A 27 -21.01 -22.30 5.90
C ARG A 27 -19.52 -21.96 5.95
N ALA A 28 -19.09 -20.94 5.18
CA ALA A 28 -17.72 -20.45 5.28
C ALA A 28 -17.46 -20.00 6.72
N GLU A 29 -16.48 -20.61 7.38
CA GLU A 29 -15.99 -20.15 8.67
C GLU A 29 -15.63 -18.66 8.56
N PRO A 30 -15.94 -17.82 9.56
CA PRO A 30 -15.59 -16.41 9.52
C PRO A 30 -14.06 -16.30 9.41
N SER A 31 -13.57 -15.82 8.28
CA SER A 31 -12.13 -15.60 8.09
C SER A 31 -11.63 -14.61 9.13
N VAL A 32 -10.54 -14.97 9.84
CA VAL A 32 -9.90 -14.07 10.80
C VAL A 32 -9.47 -12.81 10.06
N LYS A 33 -9.96 -11.66 10.52
CA LYS A 33 -9.64 -10.37 9.90
C LYS A 33 -8.15 -10.06 10.03
N LYS A 34 -7.57 -9.52 8.97
CA LYS A 34 -6.21 -8.97 8.97
C LYS A 34 -6.22 -7.57 9.58
N LYS A 35 -5.55 -7.41 10.70
CA LYS A 35 -5.43 -6.11 11.38
C LYS A 35 -4.40 -5.25 10.67
N ILE A 36 -4.77 -4.04 10.31
CA ILE A 36 -3.93 -3.03 9.66
C ILE A 36 -3.86 -1.84 10.61
N VAL A 37 -2.67 -1.43 11.00
CA VAL A 37 -2.46 -0.30 11.91
C VAL A 37 -1.85 0.85 11.12
N PHE A 38 -2.56 1.98 11.06
CA PHE A 38 -2.03 3.22 10.52
C PHE A 38 -1.38 4.04 11.65
N VAL A 39 -0.19 4.54 11.37
CA VAL A 39 0.54 5.49 12.23
C VAL A 39 0.50 6.84 11.52
N ALA A 40 -0.42 7.70 11.92
CA ALA A 40 -0.52 9.07 11.44
C ALA A 40 0.45 9.99 12.20
N GLY A 41 1.24 10.76 11.47
CA GLY A 41 2.15 11.76 12.03
C GLY A 41 1.45 12.86 12.83
N SER A 42 2.25 13.72 13.43
CA SER A 42 1.77 14.98 14.03
C SER A 42 1.40 15.99 12.95
N PRO A 43 0.54 16.99 13.26
CA PRO A 43 0.25 18.08 12.33
C PRO A 43 1.50 18.82 11.89
N SER A 44 1.63 19.07 10.58
CA SER A 44 2.73 19.82 9.99
C SER A 44 2.26 20.49 8.69
N HIS A 45 3.08 21.38 8.12
CA HIS A 45 2.79 22.08 6.85
C HIS A 45 1.49 22.92 6.88
N GLY A 46 1.08 23.41 5.71
CA GLY A 46 -0.12 24.20 5.54
C GLY A 46 -1.42 23.39 5.46
N PRO A 47 -2.58 24.06 5.46
CA PRO A 47 -3.85 23.39 5.26
C PRO A 47 -3.92 22.67 3.91
N GLY A 48 -4.36 21.42 3.93
CA GLY A 48 -4.45 20.56 2.74
C GLY A 48 -3.15 19.84 2.36
N GLU A 49 -2.04 20.14 3.04
CA GLU A 49 -0.75 19.49 2.91
C GLU A 49 -0.48 18.63 4.15
N HIS A 50 0.18 17.47 4.00
CA HIS A 50 0.51 16.56 5.12
C HIS A 50 -0.65 16.36 6.10
N GLU A 51 -1.84 16.13 5.58
CA GLU A 51 -3.02 15.81 6.39
C GLU A 51 -2.96 14.32 6.82
N HIS A 52 -1.98 14.02 7.66
CA HIS A 52 -1.65 12.65 8.05
C HIS A 52 -2.83 11.94 8.71
N ARG A 53 -3.47 12.62 9.65
CA ARG A 53 -4.64 12.10 10.37
C ARG A 53 -5.80 11.84 9.41
N ALA A 54 -6.19 12.85 8.62
CA ALA A 54 -7.31 12.73 7.70
C ALA A 54 -7.05 11.67 6.63
N GLY A 55 -5.84 11.63 6.05
CA GLY A 55 -5.46 10.63 5.07
C GLY A 55 -5.47 9.20 5.62
N CYS A 56 -4.91 8.98 6.82
CA CYS A 56 -4.96 7.67 7.48
C CYS A 56 -6.39 7.24 7.79
N MET A 57 -7.23 8.14 8.33
CA MET A 57 -8.62 7.84 8.66
C MET A 57 -9.45 7.53 7.42
N LEU A 58 -9.26 8.28 6.33
CA LEU A 58 -9.93 8.05 5.05
C LEU A 58 -9.55 6.68 4.47
N LEU A 59 -8.26 6.35 4.40
CA LEU A 59 -7.81 5.05 3.89
C LEU A 59 -8.28 3.89 4.77
N ALA A 60 -8.25 4.05 6.10
CA ALA A 60 -8.74 3.04 7.04
C ALA A 60 -10.25 2.81 6.89
N GLU A 61 -11.03 3.88 6.69
CA GLU A 61 -12.47 3.79 6.46
C GLU A 61 -12.79 3.05 5.15
N GLN A 62 -12.09 3.36 4.05
CA GLN A 62 -12.23 2.65 2.78
C GLN A 62 -11.92 1.16 2.95
N LEU A 63 -10.85 0.80 3.66
CA LEU A 63 -10.52 -0.59 3.96
C LEU A 63 -11.60 -1.28 4.80
N ASN A 64 -12.10 -0.64 5.85
CA ASN A 64 -13.14 -1.21 6.70
C ASN A 64 -14.48 -1.43 5.97
N LYS A 65 -14.71 -0.70 4.87
CA LYS A 65 -15.92 -0.80 4.04
C LYS A 65 -15.73 -1.62 2.76
N CYS A 66 -14.52 -2.07 2.43
CA CYS A 66 -14.20 -2.72 1.14
C CYS A 66 -14.75 -4.16 0.99
N GLY A 67 -15.27 -4.76 2.06
CA GLY A 67 -15.80 -6.14 2.05
C GLY A 67 -14.75 -7.25 2.14
N LEU A 68 -13.45 -6.91 2.21
CA LEU A 68 -12.39 -7.87 2.49
C LEU A 68 -12.28 -8.15 4.00
N PRO A 69 -11.67 -9.28 4.41
CA PRO A 69 -11.50 -9.62 5.82
C PRO A 69 -10.37 -8.79 6.46
N VAL A 70 -10.55 -7.48 6.53
CA VAL A 70 -9.61 -6.53 7.13
C VAL A 70 -10.27 -5.77 8.27
N GLU A 71 -9.43 -5.31 9.19
CA GLU A 71 -9.77 -4.36 10.25
C GLU A 71 -8.66 -3.32 10.33
N ALA A 72 -8.96 -2.10 9.92
CA ALA A 72 -8.02 -0.99 9.92
C ALA A 72 -8.28 -0.07 11.11
N VAL A 73 -7.23 0.22 11.87
CA VAL A 73 -7.22 1.13 13.02
C VAL A 73 -6.16 2.22 12.83
N VAL A 74 -6.38 3.39 13.41
CA VAL A 74 -5.47 4.54 13.27
C VAL A 74 -4.99 5.00 14.64
N THR A 75 -3.67 5.16 14.78
CA THR A 75 -3.05 5.94 15.86
C THR A 75 -2.62 7.30 15.31
N ILE A 76 -2.68 8.33 16.12
CA ILE A 76 -2.41 9.72 15.73
C ILE A 76 -1.24 10.30 16.52
N ASN A 77 -0.65 11.39 16.01
CA ASN A 77 0.47 12.09 16.64
C ASN A 77 1.76 11.24 16.75
N GLY A 78 2.04 10.45 15.72
CA GLY A 78 3.26 9.66 15.61
C GLY A 78 3.16 8.27 16.22
N TRP A 79 4.30 7.73 16.66
CA TRP A 79 4.37 6.38 17.21
C TRP A 79 3.51 6.26 18.47
N PRO A 80 2.72 5.20 18.62
CA PRO A 80 1.83 5.03 19.76
C PRO A 80 2.62 4.90 21.08
N LYS A 81 2.04 5.40 22.18
CA LYS A 81 2.66 5.26 23.50
C LYS A 81 2.71 3.80 23.97
N GLU A 82 1.69 3.04 23.61
CA GLU A 82 1.55 1.62 23.93
C GLU A 82 1.68 0.77 22.69
N ASN A 83 2.70 -0.05 22.64
CA ASN A 83 2.96 -0.93 21.48
C ASN A 83 1.93 -2.06 21.33
N SER A 84 1.11 -2.31 22.34
CA SER A 84 0.01 -3.30 22.28
C SER A 84 -0.96 -3.06 21.13
N ILE A 85 -1.03 -1.84 20.57
CA ILE A 85 -1.82 -1.58 19.36
C ILE A 85 -1.32 -2.40 18.15
N PHE A 86 -0.05 -2.79 18.13
CA PHE A 86 0.53 -3.62 17.06
C PHE A 86 0.31 -5.12 17.28
N ASP A 87 -0.22 -5.54 18.44
CA ASP A 87 -0.49 -6.96 18.70
C ASP A 87 -1.47 -7.53 17.67
N GLY A 88 -1.05 -8.61 17.02
CA GLY A 88 -1.82 -9.24 15.96
C GLY A 88 -1.88 -8.46 14.65
N ALA A 89 -1.11 -7.38 14.49
CA ALA A 89 -1.06 -6.63 13.24
C ALA A 89 -0.53 -7.50 12.10
N SER A 90 -1.22 -7.46 10.96
CA SER A 90 -0.79 -8.05 9.70
C SER A 90 -0.02 -7.02 8.84
N ALA A 91 -0.31 -5.75 9.03
CA ALA A 91 0.42 -4.65 8.38
C ALA A 91 0.45 -3.39 9.27
N VAL A 92 1.51 -2.62 9.13
CA VAL A 92 1.68 -1.26 9.70
C VAL A 92 1.96 -0.30 8.56
N VAL A 93 1.22 0.81 8.49
CA VAL A 93 1.35 1.84 7.46
C VAL A 93 1.67 3.17 8.15
N ILE A 94 2.82 3.74 7.83
CA ILE A 94 3.29 5.02 8.40
C ILE A 94 3.02 6.11 7.37
N TYR A 95 2.18 7.09 7.72
CA TYR A 95 1.96 8.31 6.96
C TYR A 95 2.21 9.49 7.89
N ALA A 96 3.41 10.04 7.81
CA ALA A 96 3.95 11.00 8.78
C ALA A 96 5.06 11.83 8.15
N ASP A 97 5.53 12.84 8.85
CA ASP A 97 6.78 13.49 8.52
C ASP A 97 7.98 12.55 8.70
N GLY A 98 9.02 12.81 7.93
CA GLY A 98 10.25 12.04 7.88
C GLY A 98 11.45 12.73 8.53
N GLY A 99 12.63 12.37 8.04
CA GLY A 99 13.91 12.87 8.55
C GLY A 99 14.11 12.49 10.03
N ASP A 100 14.70 13.39 10.80
CA ASP A 100 14.91 13.21 12.24
C ASP A 100 13.59 13.14 13.03
N GLY A 101 12.51 13.65 12.46
CA GLY A 101 11.15 13.60 13.02
C GLY A 101 10.36 12.32 12.73
N HIS A 102 10.92 11.40 11.95
CA HIS A 102 10.22 10.18 11.57
C HIS A 102 9.78 9.38 12.80
N PRO A 103 8.48 8.98 12.92
CA PRO A 103 7.96 8.37 14.14
C PRO A 103 8.67 7.08 14.55
N ALA A 104 9.25 6.35 13.63
CA ALA A 104 9.99 5.13 13.92
C ALA A 104 11.46 5.36 14.35
N MET A 105 11.98 6.59 14.35
CA MET A 105 13.39 6.87 14.69
C MET A 105 13.87 6.24 16.00
N LYS A 106 13.03 6.26 17.03
CA LYS A 106 13.32 5.68 18.35
C LYS A 106 12.83 4.24 18.49
N HIS A 107 12.31 3.64 17.42
CA HIS A 107 11.61 2.35 17.41
C HIS A 107 12.06 1.45 16.25
N LEU A 108 13.28 1.68 15.72
CA LEU A 108 13.79 0.94 14.54
C LEU A 108 13.89 -0.57 14.82
N ASP A 109 14.33 -0.97 16.01
CA ASP A 109 14.44 -2.38 16.37
C ASP A 109 13.06 -3.05 16.43
N GLU A 110 12.07 -2.32 16.93
CA GLU A 110 10.70 -2.78 17.01
C GLU A 110 10.07 -2.92 15.60
N LEU A 111 10.31 -1.92 14.74
CA LEU A 111 9.90 -1.97 13.34
C LEU A 111 10.54 -3.16 12.61
N LYS A 112 11.84 -3.38 12.76
CA LYS A 112 12.55 -4.52 12.20
C LYS A 112 12.04 -5.86 12.75
N LYS A 113 11.75 -5.93 14.06
CA LYS A 113 11.19 -7.12 14.70
C LYS A 113 9.80 -7.45 14.16
N MET A 114 8.90 -6.48 14.03
CA MET A 114 7.60 -6.69 13.37
C MET A 114 7.77 -7.19 11.94
N ALA A 115 8.63 -6.53 11.17
CA ALA A 115 8.90 -6.91 9.80
C ALA A 115 9.44 -8.34 9.68
N SER A 116 10.41 -8.74 10.50
CA SER A 116 11.01 -10.09 10.49
C SER A 116 10.03 -11.18 10.91
N SER A 117 9.01 -10.84 11.72
CA SER A 117 7.92 -11.76 12.06
C SER A 117 6.82 -11.86 10.99
N GLY A 118 6.96 -11.14 9.87
CA GLY A 118 6.04 -11.22 8.74
C GLY A 118 5.02 -10.09 8.64
N VAL A 119 5.04 -9.12 9.57
CA VAL A 119 4.18 -7.94 9.48
C VAL A 119 4.58 -7.12 8.25
N GLY A 120 3.61 -6.78 7.40
CA GLY A 120 3.80 -5.88 6.27
C GLY A 120 4.09 -4.45 6.73
N ILE A 121 5.05 -3.78 6.09
CA ILE A 121 5.37 -2.38 6.41
C ILE A 121 5.15 -1.52 5.17
N GLY A 122 4.42 -0.42 5.32
CA GLY A 122 4.22 0.58 4.28
C GLY A 122 4.57 1.98 4.78
N CYS A 123 5.19 2.78 3.91
CA CYS A 123 5.48 4.18 4.19
C CYS A 123 4.88 5.05 3.09
N ILE A 124 4.21 6.13 3.49
CA ILE A 124 3.52 7.07 2.59
C ILE A 124 4.16 8.45 2.73
N HIS A 125 4.43 9.07 1.59
CA HIS A 125 4.93 10.41 1.40
C HIS A 125 6.22 10.67 2.17
N TYR A 126 6.27 11.66 3.05
CA TYR A 126 7.46 12.01 3.82
C TYR A 126 7.87 10.88 4.79
N GLY A 127 6.98 9.96 5.12
CA GLY A 127 7.30 8.74 5.87
C GLY A 127 8.27 7.77 5.15
N VAL A 128 8.64 8.02 3.90
CA VAL A 128 9.73 7.28 3.22
C VAL A 128 11.11 7.90 3.48
N GLU A 129 11.19 9.10 4.07
CA GLU A 129 12.43 9.76 4.39
C GLU A 129 12.89 9.45 5.81
N ILE A 130 14.16 9.06 5.94
CA ILE A 130 14.81 8.83 7.21
C ILE A 130 16.31 9.14 7.06
N PRO A 131 17.03 9.51 8.14
CA PRO A 131 18.45 9.78 8.05
C PRO A 131 19.27 8.62 7.48
N LYS A 132 20.33 8.96 6.73
CA LYS A 132 21.33 8.00 6.25
C LYS A 132 21.95 7.21 7.41
N GLY A 133 22.43 6.02 7.11
CA GLY A 133 23.10 5.14 8.07
C GLY A 133 22.14 4.08 8.62
N GLU A 134 22.18 3.83 9.93
CA GLU A 134 21.34 2.78 10.54
C GLU A 134 19.83 2.97 10.26
N PRO A 135 19.26 4.19 10.39
CA PRO A 135 17.84 4.38 10.06
C PRO A 135 17.52 4.07 8.58
N GLY A 136 18.33 4.56 7.64
CA GLY A 136 18.18 4.27 6.21
C GLY A 136 18.28 2.78 5.92
N ASN A 137 19.24 2.09 6.54
CA ASN A 137 19.37 0.64 6.41
C ASN A 137 18.15 -0.10 6.94
N ALA A 138 17.53 0.37 8.03
CA ALA A 138 16.29 -0.21 8.53
C ALA A 138 15.16 -0.10 7.51
N LEU A 139 14.98 1.05 6.84
CA LEU A 139 13.97 1.17 5.77
C LEU A 139 14.31 0.31 4.54
N LEU A 140 15.60 0.18 4.17
CA LEU A 140 16.01 -0.77 3.13
C LEU A 140 15.64 -2.22 3.49
N GLU A 141 15.70 -2.60 4.76
CA GLU A 141 15.32 -3.93 5.22
C GLU A 141 13.80 -4.14 5.23
N VAL A 142 13.01 -3.13 5.58
CA VAL A 142 11.56 -3.32 5.81
C VAL A 142 10.67 -2.94 4.64
N ILE A 143 11.06 -1.93 3.81
CA ILE A 143 10.31 -1.49 2.62
C ILE A 143 11.13 -1.47 1.33
N GLY A 144 12.43 -1.79 1.40
CA GLY A 144 13.29 -1.95 0.21
C GLY A 144 13.86 -0.66 -0.38
N GLY A 145 13.49 0.50 0.11
CA GLY A 145 13.95 1.81 -0.37
C GLY A 145 13.63 2.93 0.61
N TYR A 146 14.30 4.07 0.46
CA TYR A 146 14.04 5.26 1.27
C TYR A 146 14.53 6.53 0.58
N PHE A 147 14.02 7.68 1.01
CA PHE A 147 14.54 9.00 0.64
C PHE A 147 15.76 9.33 1.51
N GLU A 148 16.89 9.66 0.88
CA GLU A 148 18.10 10.12 1.54
C GLU A 148 18.32 11.60 1.26
N SER A 149 18.37 12.41 2.31
CA SER A 149 18.71 13.85 2.20
C SER A 149 20.03 14.06 1.46
N ASN A 150 20.14 15.09 0.64
CA ASN A 150 21.26 15.40 -0.29
C ASN A 150 21.48 14.36 -1.40
N TRP A 151 20.56 13.44 -1.61
CA TRP A 151 20.54 12.46 -2.70
C TRP A 151 19.20 12.44 -3.44
N SER A 152 18.11 12.24 -2.72
CA SER A 152 16.76 12.27 -3.25
C SER A 152 16.23 13.70 -3.32
N VAL A 153 15.19 13.94 -4.12
CA VAL A 153 14.59 15.27 -4.31
C VAL A 153 13.06 15.22 -4.25
N ASN A 154 12.44 16.36 -3.87
CA ASN A 154 11.01 16.48 -3.61
C ASN A 154 10.33 17.63 -4.39
N PRO A 155 10.40 17.67 -5.72
CA PRO A 155 9.70 18.69 -6.48
C PRO A 155 8.20 18.40 -6.61
N ASN A 156 7.41 19.47 -6.81
CA ASN A 156 6.03 19.37 -7.26
C ASN A 156 5.98 19.26 -8.79
N TRP A 157 5.29 18.25 -9.32
CA TRP A 157 5.15 18.06 -10.76
C TRP A 157 4.02 17.08 -11.13
N ASP A 158 3.56 17.13 -12.39
CA ASP A 158 2.61 16.18 -12.93
C ASP A 158 3.35 14.92 -13.39
N ALA A 159 3.14 13.81 -12.70
CA ALA A 159 3.71 12.52 -13.07
C ALA A 159 2.68 11.66 -13.80
N SER A 160 3.10 11.00 -14.89
CA SER A 160 2.27 10.16 -15.74
C SER A 160 2.72 8.70 -15.65
N PHE A 161 1.87 7.87 -15.08
CA PHE A 161 2.21 6.50 -14.75
C PHE A 161 1.61 5.50 -15.74
N LYS A 162 2.50 4.70 -16.35
CA LYS A 162 2.14 3.47 -17.06
C LYS A 162 2.41 2.29 -16.13
N LEU A 163 1.37 1.52 -15.84
CA LEU A 163 1.42 0.54 -14.78
C LEU A 163 2.00 -0.80 -15.25
N PRO A 164 2.93 -1.40 -14.48
CA PRO A 164 3.37 -2.77 -14.73
C PRO A 164 2.27 -3.77 -14.37
N LYS A 165 2.37 -4.98 -14.90
CA LYS A 165 1.49 -6.08 -14.48
C LYS A 165 1.93 -6.59 -13.10
N HIS A 166 1.19 -6.25 -12.06
CA HIS A 166 1.43 -6.70 -10.69
C HIS A 166 0.11 -6.84 -9.91
N ALA A 167 0.11 -7.58 -8.79
CA ALA A 167 -1.08 -7.70 -7.96
C ALA A 167 -1.61 -6.34 -7.49
N VAL A 168 -0.73 -5.40 -7.09
CA VAL A 168 -1.14 -4.08 -6.58
C VAL A 168 -1.67 -3.14 -7.68
N THR A 169 -1.50 -3.48 -8.95
CA THR A 169 -2.05 -2.69 -10.08
C THR A 169 -3.36 -3.27 -10.62
N GLN A 170 -3.92 -4.30 -10.00
CA GLN A 170 -5.21 -4.84 -10.40
C GLN A 170 -6.31 -3.79 -10.25
N GLY A 171 -7.12 -3.63 -11.29
CA GLY A 171 -8.21 -2.66 -11.33
C GLY A 171 -7.78 -1.19 -11.34
N VAL A 172 -6.49 -0.91 -11.51
CA VAL A 172 -5.93 0.44 -11.64
C VAL A 172 -5.63 0.70 -13.12
N ARG A 173 -5.98 1.88 -13.62
CA ARG A 173 -5.67 2.34 -14.98
C ARG A 173 -4.42 3.21 -14.96
N ASP A 174 -3.75 3.36 -16.09
CA ASP A 174 -2.74 4.39 -16.28
C ASP A 174 -3.33 5.77 -15.94
N PHE A 175 -2.57 6.61 -15.23
CA PHE A 175 -3.07 7.89 -14.76
C PHE A 175 -1.97 8.95 -14.67
N THR A 176 -2.40 10.20 -14.62
CA THR A 176 -1.54 11.37 -14.37
C THR A 176 -2.06 12.13 -13.18
N THR A 177 -1.18 12.48 -12.23
CA THR A 177 -1.55 13.31 -11.08
C THR A 177 -0.42 14.28 -10.73
N TYR A 178 -0.83 15.45 -10.22
CA TYR A 178 0.06 16.45 -9.64
C TYR A 178 0.22 16.18 -8.14
N ASP A 179 1.47 16.06 -7.69
CA ASP A 179 1.81 15.94 -6.26
C ASP A 179 3.27 16.39 -6.04
N GLU A 180 3.72 16.46 -4.80
CA GLU A 180 5.13 16.54 -4.47
C GLU A 180 5.74 15.13 -4.59
N TRP A 181 6.00 14.72 -5.84
CA TRP A 181 6.51 13.40 -6.14
C TRP A 181 8.01 13.32 -5.89
N TYR A 182 8.41 12.63 -4.80
CA TYR A 182 9.82 12.39 -4.51
C TYR A 182 10.41 11.38 -5.46
N TYR A 183 11.65 11.60 -5.85
CA TYR A 183 12.38 10.66 -6.68
C TYR A 183 13.88 10.63 -6.38
N HIS A 184 14.65 9.81 -7.14
CA HIS A 184 16.04 9.49 -6.92
C HIS A 184 16.26 8.82 -5.55
N MET A 185 15.39 7.84 -5.28
CA MET A 185 15.38 7.11 -4.01
C MET A 185 16.61 6.22 -3.86
N ARG A 186 16.99 5.93 -2.63
CA ARG A 186 17.90 4.82 -2.34
C ARG A 186 17.10 3.53 -2.33
N PHE A 187 17.58 2.54 -3.05
CA PHE A 187 17.04 1.19 -3.05
C PHE A 187 18.09 0.18 -2.58
N ARG A 188 17.64 -1.01 -2.26
CA ARG A 188 18.52 -2.14 -2.03
C ARG A 188 19.42 -2.37 -3.24
N GLU A 189 20.64 -2.85 -3.00
CA GLU A 189 21.59 -3.18 -4.07
C GLU A 189 20.95 -4.13 -5.09
N GLY A 190 21.10 -3.80 -6.36
CA GLY A 190 20.52 -4.57 -7.46
C GLY A 190 19.00 -4.65 -7.43
N MET A 191 18.29 -3.78 -6.71
CA MET A 191 16.83 -3.82 -6.54
C MET A 191 16.34 -5.16 -5.95
N GLU A 192 17.16 -5.85 -5.13
CA GLU A 192 16.81 -7.16 -4.55
C GLU A 192 15.45 -7.13 -3.86
N GLY A 193 14.46 -7.84 -4.42
CA GLY A 193 13.08 -7.92 -3.92
C GLY A 193 12.21 -6.69 -4.18
N VAL A 194 12.75 -5.63 -4.75
CA VAL A 194 12.02 -4.38 -5.06
C VAL A 194 11.43 -4.44 -6.47
N THR A 195 10.16 -4.11 -6.58
CA THR A 195 9.46 -3.97 -7.88
C THR A 195 8.91 -2.56 -7.98
N PRO A 196 9.38 -1.73 -8.94
CA PRO A 196 8.80 -0.43 -9.22
C PRO A 196 7.34 -0.55 -9.69
N ILE A 197 6.47 0.33 -9.19
CA ILE A 197 5.04 0.36 -9.52
C ILE A 197 4.65 1.65 -10.22
N LEU A 198 4.99 2.82 -9.64
CA LEU A 198 4.79 4.12 -10.28
C LEU A 198 6.14 4.65 -10.73
N THR A 199 6.31 4.76 -12.03
CA THR A 199 7.57 5.15 -12.64
C THR A 199 7.30 6.16 -13.74
N ASP A 200 8.07 7.25 -13.77
CA ASP A 200 8.04 8.24 -14.84
C ASP A 200 9.43 8.89 -14.97
N LEU A 201 9.66 9.58 -16.08
CA LEU A 201 10.84 10.43 -16.27
C LEU A 201 10.49 11.86 -15.86
N PRO A 202 11.03 12.37 -14.73
CA PRO A 202 10.73 13.71 -14.27
C PRO A 202 11.10 14.78 -15.34
N PRO A 203 10.28 15.82 -15.51
CA PRO A 203 10.58 16.90 -16.46
C PRO A 203 11.77 17.74 -15.97
N THR A 204 12.48 18.38 -16.90
CA THR A 204 13.62 19.25 -16.57
C THR A 204 13.25 20.35 -15.57
N SER A 205 12.00 20.85 -15.63
CA SER A 205 11.47 21.85 -14.71
C SER A 205 11.45 21.41 -13.24
N SER A 206 11.46 20.12 -12.96
CA SER A 206 11.50 19.57 -11.60
C SER A 206 12.88 19.70 -10.92
N LEU A 207 13.94 20.05 -11.66
CA LEU A 207 15.32 20.17 -11.19
C LEU A 207 15.91 21.58 -11.35
N THR A 208 15.07 22.61 -11.25
CA THR A 208 15.49 24.01 -11.39
C THR A 208 15.95 24.66 -10.07
N ARG A 209 15.66 24.02 -8.94
CA ARG A 209 16.11 24.49 -7.62
C ARG A 209 17.64 24.31 -7.47
N ALA A 210 18.28 25.17 -6.67
CA ALA A 210 19.68 25.02 -6.32
C ALA A 210 19.94 23.68 -5.58
N ASP A 211 21.21 23.31 -5.42
CA ASP A 211 21.57 22.12 -4.64
C ASP A 211 21.19 22.32 -3.18
N GLY A 212 20.69 21.24 -2.58
CA GLY A 212 20.23 21.27 -1.20
C GLY A 212 19.74 19.91 -0.72
N PRO A 213 19.35 19.82 0.54
CA PRO A 213 18.95 18.55 1.15
C PRO A 213 17.82 17.81 0.42
N HIS A 214 16.89 18.57 -0.21
CA HIS A 214 15.69 18.04 -0.87
C HIS A 214 15.51 18.59 -2.29
N GLU A 215 16.32 19.55 -2.73
CA GLU A 215 16.07 20.37 -3.91
C GLU A 215 16.76 19.88 -5.18
N GLY A 216 18.02 19.48 -5.07
CA GLY A 216 18.84 19.06 -6.19
C GLY A 216 20.24 18.65 -5.77
N ASN A 217 20.93 17.95 -6.65
CA ASN A 217 22.34 17.59 -6.54
C ASN A 217 22.89 17.14 -7.91
N PRO A 218 24.21 17.03 -8.09
CA PRO A 218 24.79 16.61 -9.36
C PRO A 218 24.34 15.23 -9.83
N GLU A 219 24.19 14.26 -8.92
CA GLU A 219 23.85 12.88 -9.24
C GLU A 219 22.44 12.75 -9.80
N VAL A 220 21.45 13.41 -9.18
CA VAL A 220 20.07 13.39 -9.69
C VAL A 220 19.97 14.09 -11.05
N ARG A 221 20.72 15.18 -11.26
CA ARG A 221 20.77 15.83 -12.57
C ARG A 221 21.40 14.94 -13.63
N ALA A 222 22.50 14.30 -13.32
CA ALA A 222 23.11 13.34 -14.23
C ALA A 222 22.16 12.17 -14.56
N ALA A 223 21.47 11.62 -13.57
CA ALA A 223 20.48 10.55 -13.78
C ALA A 223 19.33 11.01 -14.69
N VAL A 224 18.66 12.12 -14.35
CA VAL A 224 17.44 12.55 -15.00
C VAL A 224 17.69 13.34 -16.29
N LEU A 225 18.62 14.30 -16.27
CA LEU A 225 18.81 15.22 -17.41
C LEU A 225 19.74 14.65 -18.48
N GLU A 226 20.79 13.90 -18.07
CA GLU A 226 21.79 13.37 -19.01
C GLU A 226 21.44 11.96 -19.45
N ARG A 227 21.28 11.01 -18.48
CA ARG A 227 21.04 9.60 -18.78
C ARG A 227 19.57 9.27 -19.06
N LYS A 228 18.64 10.20 -18.77
CA LYS A 228 17.19 10.00 -18.94
C LYS A 228 16.68 8.75 -18.22
N GLU A 229 17.15 8.53 -17.01
CA GLU A 229 16.75 7.39 -16.18
C GLU A 229 15.37 7.63 -15.59
N PRO A 230 14.37 6.76 -15.90
CA PRO A 230 13.07 6.80 -15.25
C PRO A 230 13.23 6.66 -13.74
N GLN A 231 12.42 7.41 -12.99
CA GLN A 231 12.47 7.45 -11.54
C GLN A 231 11.25 6.72 -10.95
N HIS A 232 11.41 6.17 -9.75
CA HIS A 232 10.39 5.34 -9.12
C HIS A 232 9.79 6.07 -7.92
N MET A 233 8.52 6.48 -8.04
CA MET A 233 7.76 7.19 -7.01
C MET A 233 6.94 6.25 -6.13
N MET A 234 6.74 5.02 -6.58
CA MET A 234 6.15 3.96 -5.77
C MET A 234 6.79 2.63 -6.10
N TRP A 235 7.01 1.84 -5.09
CA TRP A 235 7.54 0.48 -5.20
C TRP A 235 6.89 -0.44 -4.19
N VAL A 236 6.90 -1.73 -4.51
CA VAL A 236 6.60 -2.80 -3.56
C VAL A 236 7.84 -3.62 -3.31
N TYR A 237 7.87 -4.26 -2.16
CA TYR A 237 9.03 -5.02 -1.71
C TYR A 237 8.60 -6.39 -1.17
N GLN A 238 9.13 -7.44 -1.80
CA GLN A 238 9.06 -8.79 -1.27
C GLN A 238 10.36 -9.05 -0.52
N ARG A 239 10.30 -9.16 0.81
CA ARG A 239 11.51 -9.35 1.62
C ARG A 239 12.23 -10.63 1.23
N PRO A 240 13.56 -10.61 1.04
CA PRO A 240 14.36 -11.83 0.92
C PRO A 240 14.20 -12.70 2.16
N VAL A 241 14.19 -14.03 1.97
CA VAL A 241 13.97 -15.01 3.06
C VAL A 241 14.90 -14.79 4.27
N LYS A 242 16.14 -14.35 4.02
CA LYS A 242 17.12 -14.02 5.08
C LYS A 242 16.70 -12.87 6.01
N LEU A 243 15.78 -12.01 5.58
CA LEU A 243 15.24 -10.89 6.36
C LEU A 243 13.86 -11.21 6.97
N GLY A 244 13.42 -12.46 6.89
CA GLY A 244 12.12 -12.91 7.35
C GLY A 244 11.02 -12.82 6.28
N PRO A 245 9.88 -13.45 6.51
CA PRO A 245 8.75 -13.40 5.60
C PRO A 245 8.13 -12.00 5.56
N GLY A 246 7.34 -11.72 4.54
CA GLY A 246 6.51 -10.53 4.47
C GLY A 246 6.89 -9.56 3.36
N ARG A 247 6.23 -8.43 3.36
CA ARG A 247 6.18 -7.49 2.25
C ARG A 247 6.28 -6.07 2.75
N GLY A 248 6.68 -5.15 1.86
CA GLY A 248 6.68 -3.73 2.15
C GLY A 248 6.28 -2.91 0.93
N PHE A 249 6.02 -1.63 1.11
CA PHE A 249 5.92 -0.66 0.03
C PHE A 249 6.35 0.73 0.47
N GLY A 250 6.79 1.53 -0.49
CA GLY A 250 6.93 2.98 -0.34
C GLY A 250 6.13 3.69 -1.43
N PHE A 251 5.48 4.78 -1.08
CA PHE A 251 4.69 5.62 -1.97
C PHE A 251 5.01 7.09 -1.66
N THR A 252 5.54 7.82 -2.62
CA THR A 252 6.06 9.18 -2.39
C THR A 252 5.04 10.29 -2.59
N GLY A 253 3.88 10.00 -3.21
CA GLY A 253 2.76 10.93 -3.27
C GLY A 253 2.02 11.06 -1.95
N GLY A 254 1.05 11.96 -1.89
CA GLY A 254 0.23 12.20 -0.71
C GLY A 254 0.62 13.45 0.08
N HIS A 255 1.46 14.33 -0.49
CA HIS A 255 1.64 15.67 0.02
C HIS A 255 0.32 16.43 0.04
N ASN A 256 -0.35 16.43 -1.09
CA ASN A 256 -1.64 17.06 -1.26
C ASN A 256 -2.77 16.09 -0.84
N HIS A 257 -3.49 16.44 0.22
CA HIS A 257 -4.62 15.63 0.70
C HIS A 257 -5.67 15.38 -0.39
N LYS A 258 -5.89 16.36 -1.26
CA LYS A 258 -6.79 16.26 -2.42
C LYS A 258 -6.44 15.10 -3.37
N GLY A 259 -5.19 14.67 -3.40
CA GLY A 259 -4.75 13.51 -4.18
C GLY A 259 -5.53 12.23 -3.87
N TRP A 260 -6.08 12.09 -2.68
CA TRP A 260 -6.89 10.93 -2.29
C TRP A 260 -8.25 10.86 -2.98
N GLN A 261 -8.73 11.93 -3.61
CA GLN A 261 -9.93 11.89 -4.48
C GLN A 261 -9.66 11.20 -5.83
N HIS A 262 -8.39 11.11 -6.26
CA HIS A 262 -8.05 10.41 -7.50
C HIS A 262 -8.18 8.89 -7.31
N ASP A 263 -9.14 8.27 -7.99
CA ASP A 263 -9.51 6.86 -7.79
C ASP A 263 -8.35 5.89 -8.02
N ASP A 264 -7.59 6.07 -9.09
CA ASP A 264 -6.52 5.15 -9.45
C ASP A 264 -5.32 5.30 -8.50
N GLN A 265 -4.99 6.54 -8.07
CA GLN A 265 -3.96 6.79 -7.04
C GLN A 265 -4.36 6.17 -5.69
N ARG A 266 -5.59 6.40 -5.25
CA ARG A 266 -6.10 5.81 -4.00
C ARG A 266 -6.13 4.29 -4.07
N ARG A 267 -6.59 3.72 -5.20
CA ARG A 267 -6.70 2.27 -5.37
C ARG A 267 -5.35 1.56 -5.37
N VAL A 268 -4.33 2.09 -6.02
CA VAL A 268 -2.99 1.46 -6.01
C VAL A 268 -2.41 1.42 -4.60
N VAL A 269 -2.66 2.43 -3.77
CA VAL A 269 -2.24 2.46 -2.36
C VAL A 269 -3.05 1.45 -1.53
N LEU A 270 -4.38 1.42 -1.66
CA LEU A 270 -5.23 0.44 -0.97
C LEU A 270 -4.87 -1.00 -1.35
N ASN A 271 -4.62 -1.27 -2.64
CA ASN A 271 -4.15 -2.56 -3.13
C ASN A 271 -2.83 -2.96 -2.44
N SER A 272 -1.90 -2.01 -2.32
CA SER A 272 -0.59 -2.26 -1.70
C SER A 272 -0.72 -2.56 -0.21
N ILE A 273 -1.62 -1.87 0.50
CA ILE A 273 -1.89 -2.12 1.91
C ILE A 273 -2.48 -3.54 2.10
N VAL A 274 -3.45 -3.92 1.29
CA VAL A 274 -4.04 -5.27 1.31
C VAL A 274 -2.99 -6.34 0.97
N TRP A 275 -2.15 -6.07 -0.03
CA TRP A 275 -1.10 -6.97 -0.45
C TRP A 275 -0.04 -7.19 0.65
N ILE A 276 0.43 -6.12 1.32
CA ILE A 276 1.41 -6.26 2.42
C ILE A 276 0.79 -6.91 3.67
N ALA A 277 -0.53 -6.82 3.86
CA ALA A 277 -1.24 -7.54 4.92
C ALA A 277 -1.37 -9.05 4.65
N GLY A 278 -0.86 -9.53 3.50
CA GLY A 278 -0.85 -10.94 3.12
C GLY A 278 -2.18 -11.44 2.56
N LEU A 279 -3.03 -10.54 2.07
CA LEU A 279 -4.25 -10.88 1.35
C LEU A 279 -4.04 -10.79 -0.18
N ASP A 280 -4.86 -11.53 -0.91
CA ASP A 280 -4.95 -11.40 -2.35
C ASP A 280 -5.70 -10.11 -2.70
N VAL A 281 -5.16 -9.35 -3.65
CA VAL A 281 -5.83 -8.18 -4.20
C VAL A 281 -6.89 -8.66 -5.20
N PRO A 282 -8.16 -8.21 -5.10
CA PRO A 282 -9.18 -8.56 -6.07
C PRO A 282 -8.80 -8.17 -7.49
N ALA A 283 -9.22 -8.93 -8.50
CA ALA A 283 -8.92 -8.64 -9.91
C ALA A 283 -9.36 -7.22 -10.36
N THR A 284 -10.39 -6.67 -9.73
CA THR A 284 -10.90 -5.30 -9.96
C THR A 284 -10.26 -4.26 -9.04
N GLY A 285 -9.24 -4.64 -8.26
CA GLY A 285 -8.67 -3.84 -7.18
C GLY A 285 -9.52 -3.85 -5.92
N VAL A 286 -8.98 -3.27 -4.84
CA VAL A 286 -9.70 -3.08 -3.59
C VAL A 286 -10.89 -2.14 -3.83
N PRO A 287 -12.14 -2.57 -3.52
CA PRO A 287 -13.31 -1.71 -3.65
C PRO A 287 -13.15 -0.43 -2.82
N SER A 288 -13.31 0.70 -3.44
CA SER A 288 -13.30 2.01 -2.78
C SER A 288 -14.20 2.98 -3.53
N LYS A 289 -14.74 3.96 -2.81
CA LYS A 289 -15.55 5.05 -3.40
C LYS A 289 -14.70 6.32 -3.49
N THR A 290 -14.95 7.14 -4.51
CA THR A 290 -14.40 8.49 -4.55
C THR A 290 -14.91 9.26 -3.34
N PRO A 291 -14.02 9.80 -2.48
CA PRO A 291 -14.44 10.58 -1.33
C PRO A 291 -15.19 11.85 -1.75
N THR A 292 -16.26 12.19 -1.04
CA THR A 292 -16.92 13.48 -1.20
C THR A 292 -16.10 14.62 -0.62
N ASP A 293 -16.44 15.86 -0.94
CA ASP A 293 -15.74 17.02 -0.37
C ASP A 293 -15.91 17.08 1.16
N GLU A 294 -17.04 16.60 1.70
CA GLU A 294 -17.28 16.50 3.14
C GLU A 294 -16.38 15.45 3.79
N GLU A 295 -16.22 14.29 3.15
CA GLU A 295 -15.31 13.25 3.62
C GLU A 295 -13.84 13.72 3.55
N MET A 296 -13.47 14.51 2.52
CA MET A 296 -12.14 15.11 2.40
C MET A 296 -11.89 16.20 3.45
N ALA A 297 -12.92 16.94 3.85
CA ALA A 297 -12.83 17.96 4.90
C ALA A 297 -12.87 17.37 6.33
N ALA A 298 -13.20 16.10 6.46
CA ALA A 298 -13.27 15.44 7.75
C ALA A 298 -11.88 15.11 8.31
N ASN A 299 -11.74 15.23 9.63
CA ASN A 299 -10.52 14.82 10.37
C ASN A 299 -9.23 15.52 9.95
N LEU A 300 -9.30 16.67 9.29
CA LEU A 300 -8.11 17.45 8.96
C LEU A 300 -7.28 17.75 10.21
N ASP A 301 -5.96 17.79 10.03
CA ASP A 301 -5.06 18.10 11.12
C ASP A 301 -5.26 19.54 11.60
N PRO A 302 -5.22 19.81 12.94
CA PRO A 302 -5.30 21.17 13.43
C PRO A 302 -4.03 21.94 13.06
N LYS A 303 -4.08 22.65 11.95
CA LYS A 303 -2.99 23.51 11.47
C LYS A 303 -3.04 24.85 12.21
N GLY A 304 -1.86 25.36 12.60
CA GLY A 304 -1.76 26.73 13.09
C GLY A 304 -2.21 27.73 12.02
N LYS A 305 -2.86 28.83 12.50
CA LYS A 305 -3.21 29.95 11.60
C LYS A 305 -1.98 30.74 11.21
#